data_fd82d37a127f3b917c27ad0b0907dbe0
#
_entry.id   fd82d37a127f3b917c27ad0b0907dbe0
#
_cell.length_a   1.000
_cell.length_b   1.000
_cell.length_c   1.000
_cell.angle_alpha   90.00
_cell.angle_beta   90.00
_cell.angle_gamma   90.00
#
_symmetry.space_group_name_H-M   'P 1'
#
loop_
_entity.id
_entity.type
_entity.pdbx_description
1 polymer ?
#
loop_
_entity_poly.entity_id
_entity_poly.type
_entity_poly.pdbx_seq_one_letter_code
_entity_poly.pdbx_strand_id
1 'polypeptide(L)'
;MENKLISFGDKAIDFTYQTPYGKTSTLKEKVQKADKTFLIFLRYYGCTICQLDIRAYRENYQKFLDKDAQILLVLQSAPATIAESITEEELRFEVACDPEGKLYDLYQVGAARSKLGLASIKIGRAH
;
A
#
# COMPACT_ATOMS: atom_id res chain seq x y z
N MET A 1 1.33 3.65 -26.11
CA MET A 1 2.57 3.15 -25.51
C MET A 1 2.27 2.07 -24.51
N GLU A 2 2.91 0.94 -24.65
CA GLU A 2 2.68 -0.15 -23.73
C GLU A 2 3.44 0.06 -22.43
N ASN A 3 2.77 -0.19 -21.31
CA ASN A 3 3.42 -0.21 -20.02
C ASN A 3 4.08 -1.57 -19.83
N LYS A 4 5.32 -1.53 -19.47
CA LYS A 4 6.06 -2.75 -19.20
C LYS A 4 5.70 -3.26 -17.81
N LEU A 5 5.43 -4.54 -17.69
CA LEU A 5 5.20 -5.15 -16.38
C LEU A 5 6.45 -5.07 -15.52
N ILE A 6 6.25 -4.82 -14.24
CA ILE A 6 7.34 -4.78 -13.29
C ILE A 6 7.78 -6.20 -12.99
N SER A 7 9.06 -6.46 -13.13
CA SER A 7 9.65 -7.78 -12.92
C SER A 7 10.60 -7.75 -11.74
N PHE A 8 10.96 -8.92 -11.27
CA PHE A 8 11.94 -9.04 -10.19
C PHE A 8 13.24 -8.34 -10.58
N GLY A 9 13.74 -7.51 -9.67
CA GLY A 9 14.95 -6.74 -9.90
C GLY A 9 14.72 -5.37 -10.50
N ASP A 10 13.53 -5.09 -10.97
CA ASP A 10 13.20 -3.77 -11.51
C ASP A 10 13.11 -2.75 -10.40
N LYS A 11 13.42 -1.50 -10.74
CA LYS A 11 13.27 -0.39 -9.82
C LYS A 11 11.79 -0.07 -9.65
N ALA A 12 11.38 0.17 -8.42
CA ALA A 12 10.00 0.57 -8.14
C ALA A 12 9.73 1.94 -8.78
N ILE A 13 8.51 2.10 -9.29
CA ILE A 13 8.07 3.36 -9.89
C ILE A 13 7.63 4.29 -8.77
N ASP A 14 8.22 5.48 -8.71
CA ASP A 14 7.85 6.46 -7.68
C ASP A 14 6.48 7.04 -7.96
N PHE A 15 5.79 7.45 -6.90
CA PHE A 15 4.49 8.10 -6.99
C PHE A 15 4.24 8.93 -5.74
N THR A 16 3.34 9.89 -5.88
CA THR A 16 2.86 10.70 -4.75
C THR A 16 1.56 10.09 -4.26
N TYR A 17 1.37 10.05 -2.96
CA TYR A 17 0.14 9.53 -2.38
C TYR A 17 -0.34 10.37 -1.22
N GLN A 18 -1.62 10.25 -0.92
CA GLN A 18 -2.26 10.92 0.19
C GLN A 18 -2.74 9.87 1.19
N THR A 19 -2.50 10.13 2.47
CA THR A 19 -2.98 9.24 3.54
C THR A 19 -4.42 9.62 3.93
N PRO A 20 -5.12 8.73 4.64
CA PRO A 20 -6.47 9.05 5.12
C PRO A 20 -6.52 10.25 6.06
N TYR A 21 -5.39 10.63 6.64
CA TYR A 21 -5.33 11.64 7.68
C TYR A 21 -4.70 12.95 7.20
N GLY A 22 -4.78 13.19 5.90
CA GLY A 22 -4.39 14.47 5.30
C GLY A 22 -2.91 14.68 5.05
N LYS A 23 -2.11 13.64 5.20
CA LYS A 23 -0.68 13.73 4.91
C LYS A 23 -0.42 13.34 3.46
N THR A 24 0.59 13.95 2.86
CA THR A 24 1.02 13.64 1.50
C THR A 24 2.49 13.25 1.53
N SER A 25 2.86 12.23 0.78
CA SER A 25 4.24 11.78 0.70
C SER A 25 4.49 11.12 -0.64
N THR A 26 5.70 10.60 -0.84
CA THR A 26 6.06 9.85 -2.04
C THR A 26 6.62 8.49 -1.63
N LEU A 27 6.56 7.54 -2.56
CA LEU A 27 7.14 6.23 -2.30
C LEU A 27 8.64 6.36 -2.03
N LYS A 28 9.31 7.23 -2.77
CA LYS A 28 10.75 7.46 -2.60
C LYS A 28 11.09 7.87 -1.17
N GLU A 29 10.31 8.79 -0.61
CA GLU A 29 10.50 9.21 0.77
C GLU A 29 10.18 8.08 1.76
N LYS A 30 9.12 7.35 1.47
CA LYS A 30 8.66 6.27 2.35
C LYS A 30 9.69 5.15 2.46
N VAL A 31 10.27 4.72 1.33
CA VAL A 31 11.20 3.59 1.34
C VAL A 31 12.50 3.89 2.09
N GLN A 32 12.82 5.16 2.31
CA GLN A 32 14.02 5.52 3.06
C GLN A 32 13.87 5.36 4.56
N LYS A 33 12.67 5.14 5.05
CA LYS A 33 12.39 5.05 6.48
C LYS A 33 12.59 3.66 7.08
N ALA A 34 12.79 2.66 6.24
CA ALA A 34 13.03 1.30 6.69
C ALA A 34 13.85 0.55 5.64
N ASP A 35 14.48 -0.53 6.05
CA ASP A 35 15.28 -1.34 5.14
C ASP A 35 14.40 -2.00 4.08
N LYS A 36 13.20 -2.43 4.45
CA LYS A 36 12.27 -3.10 3.54
C LYS A 36 10.90 -2.43 3.59
N THR A 37 10.30 -2.26 2.43
CA THR A 37 8.95 -1.73 2.34
C THR A 37 8.08 -2.73 1.58
N PHE A 38 6.98 -3.12 2.21
CA PHE A 38 5.99 -3.98 1.57
C PHE A 38 4.90 -3.08 1.01
N LEU A 39 4.88 -2.95 -0.32
CA LEU A 39 3.86 -2.19 -1.02
C LEU A 39 2.76 -3.18 -1.39
N ILE A 40 1.61 -3.06 -0.73
CA ILE A 40 0.54 -4.04 -0.83
C ILE A 40 -0.69 -3.40 -1.44
N PHE A 41 -1.17 -3.96 -2.54
CA PHE A 41 -2.39 -3.48 -3.21
C PHE A 41 -3.56 -4.37 -2.81
N LEU A 42 -4.53 -3.81 -2.11
CA LEU A 42 -5.79 -4.48 -1.83
C LEU A 42 -6.88 -3.81 -2.67
N ARG A 43 -8.14 -4.11 -2.40
CA ARG A 43 -9.22 -3.56 -3.21
C ARG A 43 -9.69 -2.22 -2.64
N TYR A 44 -10.59 -2.27 -1.67
CA TYR A 44 -11.11 -1.07 -1.03
C TYR A 44 -11.38 -1.39 0.44
N TYR A 45 -11.51 -0.34 1.23
CA TYR A 45 -11.55 -0.51 2.68
C TYR A 45 -12.72 -1.38 3.15
N GLY A 46 -13.89 -1.27 2.52
CA GLY A 46 -15.08 -2.01 2.93
C GLY A 46 -15.12 -3.48 2.51
N CYS A 47 -14.13 -3.95 1.76
CA CYS A 47 -14.08 -5.34 1.32
C CYS A 47 -13.79 -6.26 2.50
N THR A 48 -14.62 -7.29 2.69
CA THR A 48 -14.47 -8.21 3.84
C THR A 48 -13.10 -8.87 3.90
N ILE A 49 -12.62 -9.36 2.76
CA ILE A 49 -11.31 -10.00 2.71
C ILE A 49 -10.20 -8.99 3.00
N CYS A 50 -10.34 -7.77 2.48
CA CYS A 50 -9.37 -6.71 2.74
C CYS A 50 -9.33 -6.35 4.22
N GLN A 51 -10.49 -6.34 4.88
CA GLN A 51 -10.56 -6.06 6.32
C GLN A 51 -9.81 -7.11 7.14
N LEU A 52 -9.94 -8.38 6.75
CA LEU A 52 -9.21 -9.46 7.43
C LEU A 52 -7.70 -9.29 7.26
N ASP A 53 -7.27 -8.93 6.06
CA ASP A 53 -5.84 -8.70 5.79
C ASP A 53 -5.31 -7.51 6.57
N ILE A 54 -6.07 -6.41 6.58
CA ILE A 54 -5.68 -5.20 7.32
C ILE A 54 -5.53 -5.52 8.80
N ARG A 55 -6.46 -6.27 9.34
CA ARG A 55 -6.41 -6.66 10.75
C ARG A 55 -5.18 -7.51 11.04
N ALA A 56 -4.87 -8.46 10.17
CA ALA A 56 -3.70 -9.31 10.33
C ALA A 56 -2.41 -8.50 10.31
N TYR A 57 -2.31 -7.53 9.38
CA TYR A 57 -1.14 -6.65 9.32
C TYR A 57 -1.02 -5.80 10.59
N ARG A 58 -2.13 -5.28 11.09
CA ARG A 58 -2.13 -4.48 12.31
C ARG A 58 -1.65 -5.31 13.50
N GLU A 59 -2.19 -6.51 13.65
CA GLU A 59 -1.85 -7.39 14.77
C GLU A 59 -0.40 -7.85 14.73
N ASN A 60 0.17 -7.95 13.55
CA ASN A 60 1.53 -8.44 13.38
C ASN A 60 2.55 -7.34 13.04
N TYR A 61 2.14 -6.09 13.10
CA TYR A 61 3.01 -5.00 12.63
C TYR A 61 4.32 -4.91 13.42
N GLN A 62 4.32 -5.26 14.70
CA GLN A 62 5.55 -5.26 15.49
C GLN A 62 6.60 -6.20 14.88
N LYS A 63 6.17 -7.31 14.31
CA LYS A 63 7.09 -8.25 13.66
C LYS A 63 7.77 -7.63 12.44
N PHE A 64 7.05 -6.75 11.73
CA PHE A 64 7.64 -6.01 10.62
C PHE A 64 8.69 -5.04 11.14
N LEU A 65 8.35 -4.28 12.18
CA LEU A 65 9.26 -3.30 12.76
C LEU A 65 10.53 -3.97 13.30
N ASP A 66 10.40 -5.13 13.91
CA ASP A 66 11.54 -5.88 14.45
C ASP A 66 12.54 -6.26 13.37
N LYS A 67 12.09 -6.34 12.11
CA LYS A 67 12.94 -6.69 10.97
C LYS A 67 13.28 -5.47 10.11
N ASP A 68 13.10 -4.28 10.65
CA ASP A 68 13.29 -3.02 9.93
C ASP A 68 12.50 -3.01 8.62
N ALA A 69 11.24 -3.43 8.71
CA ALA A 69 10.32 -3.47 7.58
C ALA A 69 9.09 -2.62 7.88
N GLN A 70 8.46 -2.13 6.83
CA GLN A 70 7.26 -1.32 6.95
C GLN A 70 6.26 -1.69 5.86
N ILE A 71 5.02 -1.27 6.04
CA ILE A 71 3.94 -1.51 5.08
C ILE A 71 3.46 -0.17 4.53
N LEU A 72 3.27 -0.12 3.22
CA LEU A 72 2.48 0.91 2.56
C LEU A 72 1.35 0.19 1.84
N LEU A 73 0.15 0.36 2.35
CA LEU A 73 -1.02 -0.32 1.82
C LEU A 73 -1.73 0.60 0.84
N VAL A 74 -2.10 0.10 -0.34
CA VAL A 74 -2.82 0.89 -1.34
C VAL A 74 -4.26 0.40 -1.41
N LEU A 75 -5.20 1.32 -1.26
CA LEU A 75 -6.64 1.02 -1.29
C LEU A 75 -7.35 1.95 -2.25
N GLN A 76 -8.33 1.41 -2.98
CA GLN A 76 -9.20 2.21 -3.86
C GLN A 76 -10.32 2.84 -3.04
N SER A 77 -9.94 3.61 -2.03
CA SER A 77 -10.91 4.27 -1.14
C SER A 77 -10.50 5.71 -0.93
N ALA A 78 -11.50 6.57 -0.77
CA ALA A 78 -11.24 7.98 -0.47
C ALA A 78 -10.71 8.12 0.94
N PRO A 79 -9.89 9.15 1.22
CA PRO A 79 -9.35 9.36 2.56
C PRO A 79 -10.40 9.38 3.67
N ALA A 80 -11.51 10.09 3.44
CA ALA A 80 -12.56 10.22 4.46
C ALA A 80 -13.19 8.88 4.83
N THR A 81 -13.32 7.98 3.87
CA THR A 81 -13.92 6.66 4.11
C THR A 81 -13.12 5.89 5.17
N ILE A 82 -11.82 5.98 5.09
CA ILE A 82 -10.94 5.27 6.03
C ILE A 82 -10.85 6.03 7.35
N ALA A 83 -10.66 7.35 7.29
CA ALA A 83 -10.51 8.17 8.48
C ALA A 83 -11.73 8.12 9.40
N GLU A 84 -12.92 7.97 8.83
CA GLU A 84 -14.15 7.86 9.61
C GLU A 84 -14.28 6.52 10.32
N SER A 85 -13.53 5.52 9.89
CA SER A 85 -13.67 4.15 10.38
C SER A 85 -12.58 3.74 11.36
N ILE A 86 -11.39 4.31 11.24
CA ILE A 86 -10.25 3.91 12.05
C ILE A 86 -9.31 5.09 12.25
N THR A 87 -8.73 5.21 13.44
CA THR A 87 -7.77 6.28 13.72
C THR A 87 -6.39 5.92 13.18
N GLU A 88 -5.55 6.94 13.03
CA GLU A 88 -4.18 6.75 12.57
C GLU A 88 -3.40 5.82 13.51
N GLU A 89 -3.58 6.00 14.81
CA GLU A 89 -2.91 5.18 15.82
C GLU A 89 -3.35 3.72 15.75
N GLU A 90 -4.64 3.48 15.54
CA GLU A 90 -5.15 2.12 15.44
C GLU A 90 -4.68 1.43 14.17
N LEU A 91 -4.55 2.18 13.09
CA LEU A 91 -4.13 1.62 11.81
C LEU A 91 -2.67 1.14 11.84
N ARG A 92 -1.79 1.87 12.53
CA ARG A 92 -0.38 1.56 12.78
C ARG A 92 0.56 1.69 11.59
N PHE A 93 0.08 1.59 10.36
CA PHE A 93 0.91 1.74 9.15
C PHE A 93 0.21 2.68 8.17
N GLU A 94 0.96 3.14 7.17
CA GLU A 94 0.40 4.09 6.21
C GLU A 94 -0.42 3.42 5.13
N VAL A 95 -1.46 4.12 4.72
CA VAL A 95 -2.31 3.74 3.59
C VAL A 95 -2.20 4.85 2.55
N ALA A 96 -2.01 4.45 1.30
CA ALA A 96 -2.07 5.34 0.16
C ALA A 96 -3.48 5.25 -0.40
N CYS A 97 -4.21 6.35 -0.38
CA CYS A 97 -5.58 6.40 -0.87
C CYS A 97 -5.56 6.61 -2.38
N ASP A 98 -6.21 5.72 -3.11
CA ASP A 98 -6.21 5.74 -4.57
C ASP A 98 -7.62 5.48 -5.11
N PRO A 99 -8.59 6.38 -4.81
CA PRO A 99 -9.98 6.14 -5.19
C PRO A 99 -10.19 6.00 -6.69
N GLU A 100 -9.33 6.59 -7.51
CA GLU A 100 -9.46 6.52 -8.96
C GLU A 100 -8.67 5.37 -9.58
N GLY A 101 -7.93 4.61 -8.80
CA GLY A 101 -7.16 3.47 -9.30
C GLY A 101 -5.92 3.82 -10.09
N LYS A 102 -5.41 5.02 -9.95
CA LYS A 102 -4.23 5.46 -10.72
C LYS A 102 -2.97 4.68 -10.37
N LEU A 103 -2.79 4.33 -9.11
CA LEU A 103 -1.63 3.55 -8.68
C LEU A 103 -1.74 2.11 -9.14
N TYR A 104 -2.96 1.59 -9.19
CA TYR A 104 -3.21 0.26 -9.73
C TYR A 104 -2.83 0.20 -11.20
N ASP A 105 -3.19 1.24 -11.96
CA ASP A 105 -2.81 1.32 -13.36
C ASP A 105 -1.31 1.47 -13.52
N LEU A 106 -0.68 2.30 -12.70
CA LEU A 106 0.75 2.54 -12.75
C LEU A 106 1.56 1.25 -12.54
N TYR A 107 1.13 0.43 -11.58
CA TYR A 107 1.81 -0.82 -11.25
C TYR A 107 1.20 -2.01 -11.99
N GLN A 108 0.21 -1.77 -12.84
CA GLN A 108 -0.45 -2.79 -13.65
C GLN A 108 -1.08 -3.88 -12.81
N VAL A 109 -1.62 -3.48 -11.66
CA VAL A 109 -2.42 -4.37 -10.82
C VAL A 109 -3.82 -4.38 -11.41
N GLY A 110 -4.24 -5.52 -11.94
CA GLY A 110 -5.53 -5.62 -12.58
C GLY A 110 -6.69 -5.43 -11.62
N ALA A 111 -7.84 -5.05 -12.15
CA ALA A 111 -9.06 -5.06 -11.38
C ALA A 111 -9.22 -6.45 -10.77
N ALA A 112 -9.71 -6.52 -9.54
CA ALA A 112 -9.78 -7.80 -8.84
C ALA A 112 -10.85 -8.69 -9.46
N ARG A 113 -10.52 -9.31 -10.56
CA ARG A 113 -11.38 -10.30 -11.22
C ARG A 113 -11.37 -11.60 -10.43
N SER A 114 -10.34 -11.74 -9.61
CA SER A 114 -10.12 -12.88 -8.76
C SER A 114 -9.23 -12.43 -7.62
N LYS A 115 -8.98 -13.31 -6.68
CA LYS A 115 -8.02 -12.99 -5.62
C LYS A 115 -6.62 -12.73 -6.15
N LEU A 116 -6.35 -13.12 -7.38
CA LEU A 116 -5.07 -12.80 -8.01
C LEU A 116 -4.96 -11.34 -8.40
N GLY A 117 -6.06 -10.60 -8.32
CA GLY A 117 -6.02 -9.15 -8.50
C GLY A 117 -5.38 -8.43 -7.32
N LEU A 118 -5.07 -9.14 -6.25
CA LEU A 118 -4.35 -8.59 -5.12
C LEU A 118 -2.87 -8.83 -5.32
N ALA A 119 -2.07 -7.80 -5.09
CA ALA A 119 -0.63 -7.91 -5.30
C ALA A 119 0.11 -7.33 -4.10
N SER A 120 1.22 -7.96 -3.78
CA SER A 120 2.09 -7.51 -2.71
C SER A 120 3.50 -7.45 -3.26
N ILE A 121 4.09 -6.27 -3.20
CA ILE A 121 5.43 -6.03 -3.75
C ILE A 121 6.36 -5.64 -2.63
N LYS A 122 7.44 -6.40 -2.47
CA LYS A 122 8.48 -6.07 -1.50
C LYS A 122 9.49 -5.16 -2.18
N ILE A 123 9.72 -4.01 -1.60
CA ILE A 123 10.64 -3.01 -2.14
C ILE A 123 11.75 -2.77 -1.13
N GLY A 124 12.99 -2.95 -1.57
CA GLY A 124 14.14 -2.62 -0.75
C GLY A 124 14.38 -1.12 -0.71
N ARG A 125 15.23 -0.71 0.23
CA ARG A 125 15.57 0.71 0.36
C ARG A 125 16.25 1.20 -0.90
N ALA A 126 15.81 2.35 -1.38
CA ALA A 126 16.43 2.98 -2.54
C ALA A 126 17.78 3.59 -2.16
N HIS A 127 18.72 3.48 -3.07
CA HIS A 127 20.05 4.06 -2.89
C HIS A 127 20.30 5.15 -3.93
#